data_c625b4eda0679304bda0054972e32899
#
_entry.id   c625b4eda0679304bda0054972e32899
#
_cell.length_a   1.000
_cell.length_b   1.000
_cell.length_c   1.000
_cell.angle_alpha   90.00
_cell.angle_beta   90.00
_cell.angle_gamma   90.00
#
_symmetry.space_group_name_H-M   'P 1'
#
loop_
_entity.id
_entity.type
_entity.pdbx_description
1 polymer ?
#
loop_
_entity_poly.entity_id
_entity_poly.type
_entity_poly.pdbx_seq_one_letter_code
_entity_poly.pdbx_strand_id
1 'polypeptide(L)'
;MSTLYLKADKETIAKYVIFSGDPWRVEMLQKLLDNPRHIAFNREFNTYTGTYHGIPVTISSTGIGAPSAAIAMEELYDCGMEVAIRMGTVMGLKDDMLGKLLIPNGSMRMESTSDTYAPKSFPAVANIDLVNCMNKSVVMNGREYINGITCTMDGFYSQMRESRLSKKMDTDILNTFDEISKYNISGVDMETSCMLVLGSLMDIKVCSVTMTTVLKNLKEVLEGEARTKSEQDLCKIVLDGIEIYHKGGNGIG
;
A
#
# COMPACT_ATOMS: atom_id res chain seq x y z
N MET A 1 26.09 2.29 -6.88
CA MET A 1 26.00 3.64 -6.26
C MET A 1 24.75 3.63 -5.41
N SER A 2 24.85 4.02 -4.15
CA SER A 2 23.70 4.01 -3.22
C SER A 2 22.71 5.12 -3.56
N THR A 3 21.42 4.85 -3.42
CA THR A 3 20.33 5.82 -3.62
C THR A 3 20.39 6.96 -2.60
N LEU A 4 19.71 8.09 -2.91
CA LEU A 4 19.82 9.32 -2.13
C LEU A 4 19.17 9.20 -0.73
N TYR A 5 17.94 8.69 -0.67
CA TYR A 5 17.16 8.63 0.57
C TYR A 5 17.16 7.25 1.21
N LEU A 6 16.89 6.19 0.47
CA LEU A 6 16.82 4.83 1.02
C LEU A 6 18.19 4.21 1.31
N LYS A 7 19.27 4.81 0.78
CA LYS A 7 20.65 4.29 0.94
C LYS A 7 20.81 2.84 0.46
N ALA A 8 20.00 2.43 -0.48
CA ALA A 8 19.96 1.12 -1.11
C ALA A 8 20.79 1.09 -2.40
N ASP A 9 21.12 -0.08 -2.90
CA ASP A 9 21.77 -0.30 -4.19
C ASP A 9 21.29 -1.60 -4.84
N LYS A 10 21.67 -1.83 -6.11
CA LYS A 10 21.23 -2.99 -6.91
C LYS A 10 21.61 -4.34 -6.33
N GLU A 11 22.64 -4.41 -5.49
CA GLU A 11 23.12 -5.66 -4.88
C GLU A 11 22.35 -5.98 -3.59
N THR A 12 21.65 -4.99 -3.05
CA THR A 12 20.97 -5.09 -1.75
C THR A 12 19.47 -5.28 -1.87
N ILE A 13 18.86 -4.99 -3.03
CA ILE A 13 17.42 -4.97 -3.24
C ILE A 13 16.96 -6.18 -4.06
N ALA A 14 15.87 -6.81 -3.63
CA ALA A 14 15.21 -7.88 -4.35
C ALA A 14 14.24 -7.34 -5.41
N LYS A 15 13.86 -8.19 -6.37
CA LYS A 15 12.84 -7.88 -7.39
C LYS A 15 11.44 -7.66 -6.81
N TYR A 16 11.11 -8.35 -5.72
CA TYR A 16 9.84 -8.22 -4.99
C TYR A 16 10.02 -7.25 -3.84
N VAL A 17 9.24 -6.18 -3.84
CA VAL A 17 9.29 -5.16 -2.79
C VAL A 17 7.92 -4.98 -2.15
N ILE A 18 7.89 -5.01 -0.82
CA ILE A 18 6.71 -4.66 -0.03
C ILE A 18 6.94 -3.27 0.57
N PHE A 19 6.01 -2.36 0.32
CA PHE A 19 6.00 -1.02 0.89
C PHE A 19 4.96 -0.90 2.00
N SER A 20 5.34 -0.32 3.13
CA SER A 20 4.42 0.05 4.21
C SER A 20 4.56 1.53 4.55
N GLY A 21 3.46 2.22 4.86
CA GLY A 21 3.54 3.61 5.35
C GLY A 21 4.26 3.71 6.70
N ASP A 22 4.13 2.68 7.54
CA ASP A 22 4.61 2.67 8.92
C ASP A 22 5.92 1.86 9.06
N PRO A 23 7.03 2.49 9.54
CA PRO A 23 8.29 1.77 9.80
C PRO A 23 8.15 0.61 10.80
N TRP A 24 7.23 0.69 11.76
CA TRP A 24 6.99 -0.40 12.72
C TRP A 24 6.42 -1.66 12.06
N ARG A 25 5.64 -1.53 10.98
CA ARG A 25 5.19 -2.70 10.20
C ARG A 25 6.34 -3.35 9.45
N VAL A 26 7.34 -2.59 9.03
CA VAL A 26 8.59 -3.15 8.49
C VAL A 26 9.29 -4.01 9.54
N GLU A 27 9.34 -3.56 10.81
CA GLU A 27 9.88 -4.35 11.94
C GLU A 27 9.04 -5.61 12.25
N MET A 28 7.76 -5.61 11.93
CA MET A 28 6.93 -6.83 12.03
C MET A 28 7.20 -7.79 10.88
N LEU A 29 7.24 -7.28 9.65
CA LEU A 29 7.47 -8.06 8.43
C LEU A 29 8.85 -8.76 8.44
N GLN A 30 9.91 -8.05 8.83
CA GLN A 30 11.26 -8.59 8.80
C GLN A 30 11.41 -9.85 9.70
N LYS A 31 10.57 -9.99 10.75
CA LYS A 31 10.56 -11.18 11.63
C LYS A 31 10.02 -12.43 10.93
N LEU A 32 9.32 -12.27 9.80
CA LEU A 32 8.80 -13.37 9.00
C LEU A 32 9.76 -13.78 7.87
N LEU A 33 10.84 -13.02 7.65
CA LEU A 33 11.85 -13.34 6.64
C LEU A 33 12.94 -14.23 7.21
N ASP A 34 13.47 -15.12 6.37
CA ASP A 34 14.71 -15.85 6.64
C ASP A 34 15.89 -14.94 6.35
N ASN A 35 16.88 -14.94 7.26
CA ASN A 35 18.12 -14.16 7.15
C ASN A 35 17.91 -12.67 6.81
N PRO A 36 17.02 -11.95 7.53
CA PRO A 36 16.77 -10.55 7.25
C PRO A 36 18.02 -9.72 7.48
N ARG A 37 18.38 -8.90 6.49
CA ARG A 37 19.49 -7.95 6.56
C ARG A 37 18.93 -6.54 6.54
N HIS A 38 19.22 -5.77 7.58
CA HIS A 38 18.91 -4.35 7.62
C HIS A 38 19.80 -3.60 6.62
N ILE A 39 19.19 -2.85 5.73
CA ILE A 39 19.89 -2.07 4.70
C ILE A 39 20.18 -0.67 5.21
N ALA A 40 19.13 0.05 5.60
CA ALA A 40 19.24 1.38 6.18
C ALA A 40 17.93 1.78 6.88
N PHE A 41 18.05 2.71 7.83
CA PHE A 41 16.93 3.49 8.33
C PHE A 41 17.32 4.97 8.23
N ASN A 42 16.76 5.65 7.25
CA ASN A 42 17.05 7.06 7.00
C ASN A 42 15.72 7.81 6.77
N ARG A 43 15.48 8.85 7.54
CA ARG A 43 14.18 9.55 7.60
C ARG A 43 13.06 8.57 7.95
N GLU A 44 11.98 8.53 7.15
CA GLU A 44 10.86 7.60 7.24
C GLU A 44 11.11 6.23 6.57
N PHE A 45 12.23 6.07 5.87
CA PHE A 45 12.55 4.88 5.08
C PHE A 45 13.37 3.89 5.90
N ASN A 46 12.73 2.83 6.37
CA ASN A 46 13.34 1.69 7.06
C ASN A 46 13.30 0.49 6.11
N THR A 47 14.46 -0.04 5.71
CA THR A 47 14.57 -1.05 4.65
C THR A 47 15.31 -2.29 5.11
N TYR A 48 14.72 -3.46 4.86
CA TYR A 48 15.34 -4.78 5.05
C TYR A 48 15.23 -5.60 3.76
N THR A 49 16.15 -6.51 3.57
CA THR A 49 16.08 -7.55 2.54
C THR A 49 16.36 -8.91 3.17
N GLY A 50 15.60 -9.92 2.79
CA GLY A 50 15.76 -11.31 3.23
C GLY A 50 15.12 -12.25 2.25
N THR A 51 14.77 -13.47 2.70
CA THR A 51 14.02 -14.41 1.87
C THR A 51 12.74 -14.85 2.59
N TYR A 52 11.72 -15.18 1.83
CA TYR A 52 10.51 -15.81 2.31
C TYR A 52 10.30 -17.10 1.52
N HIS A 53 10.39 -18.26 2.19
CA HIS A 53 10.39 -19.59 1.55
C HIS A 53 11.38 -19.69 0.37
N GLY A 54 12.58 -19.10 0.55
CA GLY A 54 13.63 -19.07 -0.47
C GLY A 54 13.47 -17.99 -1.57
N ILE A 55 12.41 -17.20 -1.55
CA ILE A 55 12.14 -16.10 -2.49
C ILE A 55 12.76 -14.82 -1.91
N PRO A 56 13.69 -14.14 -2.62
CA PRO A 56 14.22 -12.86 -2.16
C PRO A 56 13.12 -11.78 -2.11
N VAL A 57 13.00 -11.09 -0.99
CA VAL A 57 12.02 -10.03 -0.76
C VAL A 57 12.70 -8.86 -0.06
N THR A 58 12.46 -7.65 -0.55
CA THR A 58 12.78 -6.40 0.13
C THR A 58 11.51 -5.83 0.75
N ILE A 59 11.62 -5.29 1.94
CA ILE A 59 10.57 -4.57 2.64
C ILE A 59 11.07 -3.18 2.98
N SER A 60 10.26 -2.15 2.72
CA SER A 60 10.64 -0.76 3.00
C SER A 60 9.44 0.04 3.50
N SER A 61 9.68 0.96 4.43
CA SER A 61 8.66 1.95 4.74
C SER A 61 8.71 3.12 3.76
N THR A 62 7.57 3.80 3.60
CA THR A 62 7.44 4.99 2.74
C THR A 62 7.15 6.25 3.53
N GLY A 63 6.79 6.14 4.83
CA GLY A 63 6.10 7.24 5.48
C GLY A 63 4.67 7.41 4.96
N ILE A 64 4.08 8.58 5.20
CA ILE A 64 2.70 8.91 4.82
C ILE A 64 2.70 9.82 3.59
N GLY A 65 1.86 9.48 2.62
CA GLY A 65 1.53 10.31 1.48
C GLY A 65 2.27 9.99 0.19
N ALA A 66 1.66 10.39 -0.91
CA ALA A 66 2.12 10.12 -2.26
C ALA A 66 3.53 10.63 -2.57
N PRO A 67 3.97 11.83 -2.14
CA PRO A 67 5.33 12.32 -2.42
C PRO A 67 6.42 11.41 -1.86
N SER A 68 6.26 10.96 -0.63
CA SER A 68 7.22 10.07 0.03
C SER A 68 7.21 8.66 -0.59
N ALA A 69 6.03 8.14 -0.91
CA ALA A 69 5.89 6.86 -1.62
C ALA A 69 6.53 6.92 -3.01
N ALA A 70 6.40 8.04 -3.74
CA ALA A 70 7.03 8.23 -5.04
C ALA A 70 8.57 8.15 -4.95
N ILE A 71 9.17 8.81 -3.96
CA ILE A 71 10.62 8.73 -3.73
C ILE A 71 11.07 7.28 -3.53
N ALA A 72 10.35 6.52 -2.69
CA ALA A 72 10.68 5.13 -2.43
C ALA A 72 10.55 4.25 -3.68
N MET A 73 9.49 4.46 -4.48
CA MET A 73 9.27 3.74 -5.75
C MET A 73 10.40 3.99 -6.74
N GLU A 74 10.77 5.27 -6.97
CA GLU A 74 11.82 5.66 -7.91
C GLU A 74 13.17 5.05 -7.51
N GLU A 75 13.59 5.21 -6.26
CA GLU A 75 14.88 4.74 -5.81
C GLU A 75 14.99 3.20 -5.82
N LEU A 76 13.92 2.46 -5.50
CA LEU A 76 13.96 1.00 -5.58
C LEU A 76 13.76 0.48 -7.01
N TYR A 77 13.08 1.24 -7.88
CA TYR A 77 13.06 0.96 -9.31
C TYR A 77 14.47 1.04 -9.93
N ASP A 78 15.23 2.08 -9.60
CA ASP A 78 16.63 2.22 -10.02
C ASP A 78 17.51 1.07 -9.49
N CYS A 79 17.13 0.44 -8.37
CA CYS A 79 17.80 -0.74 -7.82
C CYS A 79 17.34 -2.06 -8.43
N GLY A 80 16.36 -2.07 -9.34
CA GLY A 80 15.91 -3.27 -10.05
C GLY A 80 14.65 -3.94 -9.49
N MET A 81 13.81 -3.20 -8.78
CA MET A 81 12.47 -3.65 -8.39
C MET A 81 11.62 -3.94 -9.65
N GLU A 82 10.97 -5.10 -9.70
CA GLU A 82 10.07 -5.52 -10.78
C GLU A 82 8.61 -5.66 -10.31
N VAL A 83 8.41 -5.88 -9.01
CA VAL A 83 7.10 -6.07 -8.37
C VAL A 83 7.03 -5.25 -7.11
N ALA A 84 6.01 -4.42 -6.97
CA ALA A 84 5.75 -3.60 -5.80
C ALA A 84 4.37 -3.91 -5.19
N ILE A 85 4.33 -4.15 -3.89
CA ILE A 85 3.09 -4.37 -3.16
C ILE A 85 3.00 -3.35 -2.04
N ARG A 86 2.00 -2.46 -2.13
CA ARG A 86 1.68 -1.58 -1.02
C ARG A 86 0.91 -2.37 0.05
N MET A 87 1.44 -2.42 1.24
CA MET A 87 0.80 -2.98 2.42
C MET A 87 0.42 -1.84 3.38
N GLY A 88 -0.85 -1.58 3.58
CA GLY A 88 -1.27 -0.41 4.34
C GLY A 88 -2.58 -0.52 5.07
N THR A 89 -3.09 0.64 5.47
CA THR A 89 -4.41 0.81 6.04
C THR A 89 -5.25 1.74 5.19
N VAL A 90 -6.56 1.62 5.31
CA VAL A 90 -7.54 2.39 4.56
C VAL A 90 -8.71 2.79 5.45
N MET A 91 -9.30 3.94 5.22
CA MET A 91 -10.60 4.29 5.74
C MET A 91 -11.67 3.68 4.85
N GLY A 92 -12.55 2.84 5.39
CA GLY A 92 -13.67 2.25 4.67
C GLY A 92 -14.84 3.23 4.51
N LEU A 93 -15.43 3.26 3.33
CA LEU A 93 -16.60 4.09 3.03
C LEU A 93 -17.92 3.32 3.09
N LYS A 94 -17.88 2.00 3.25
CA LYS A 94 -19.05 1.12 3.41
C LYS A 94 -19.06 0.54 4.84
N ASP A 95 -20.26 0.36 5.39
CA ASP A 95 -20.46 0.02 6.81
C ASP A 95 -19.92 -1.38 7.20
N ASP A 96 -19.87 -2.32 6.26
CA ASP A 96 -19.47 -3.72 6.53
C ASP A 96 -17.96 -3.99 6.33
N MET A 97 -17.14 -2.94 6.19
CA MET A 97 -15.73 -3.10 5.81
C MET A 97 -14.75 -3.20 6.99
N LEU A 98 -15.14 -2.80 8.21
CA LEU A 98 -14.19 -2.77 9.33
C LEU A 98 -13.51 -4.12 9.55
N GLY A 99 -12.19 -4.11 9.58
CA GLY A 99 -11.36 -5.31 9.72
C GLY A 99 -11.20 -6.16 8.46
N LYS A 100 -11.97 -5.92 7.39
CA LYS A 100 -11.77 -6.59 6.09
C LYS A 100 -10.58 -5.99 5.34
N LEU A 101 -10.03 -6.76 4.42
CA LEU A 101 -8.98 -6.28 3.52
C LEU A 101 -9.62 -5.67 2.26
N LEU A 102 -9.08 -4.54 1.83
CA LEU A 102 -9.41 -3.93 0.54
C LEU A 102 -8.22 -4.10 -0.40
N ILE A 103 -8.43 -4.84 -1.49
CA ILE A 103 -7.46 -5.06 -2.55
C ILE A 103 -8.01 -4.37 -3.79
N PRO A 104 -7.63 -3.11 -4.06
CA PRO A 104 -8.27 -2.33 -5.11
C PRO A 104 -7.82 -2.78 -6.51
N ASN A 105 -8.77 -2.77 -7.44
CA ASN A 105 -8.51 -2.93 -8.87
C ASN A 105 -7.93 -1.65 -9.49
N GLY A 106 -8.13 -0.52 -8.84
CA GLY A 106 -7.64 0.78 -9.23
C GLY A 106 -7.96 1.84 -8.18
N SER A 107 -7.55 3.08 -8.44
CA SER A 107 -7.73 4.19 -7.50
C SER A 107 -8.10 5.49 -8.22
N MET A 108 -9.06 6.24 -7.65
CA MET A 108 -9.36 7.61 -8.04
C MET A 108 -8.20 8.51 -7.58
N ARG A 109 -7.67 9.30 -8.50
CA ARG A 109 -6.53 10.20 -8.29
C ARG A 109 -7.02 11.56 -7.78
N MET A 110 -7.08 11.75 -6.47
CA MET A 110 -7.34 13.04 -5.82
C MET A 110 -6.10 13.61 -5.11
N GLU A 111 -4.95 12.94 -5.24
CA GLU A 111 -3.63 13.45 -4.88
C GLU A 111 -2.98 14.13 -6.09
N SER A 112 -1.98 14.98 -5.84
CA SER A 112 -1.35 15.81 -6.85
C SER A 112 0.03 15.32 -7.29
N THR A 113 0.63 14.38 -6.58
CA THR A 113 1.97 13.85 -6.88
C THR A 113 2.00 13.14 -8.23
N SER A 114 1.03 12.25 -8.48
CA SER A 114 0.97 11.53 -9.75
C SER A 114 0.66 12.44 -10.95
N ASP A 115 0.09 13.62 -10.73
CA ASP A 115 -0.14 14.61 -11.80
C ASP A 115 1.17 15.21 -12.33
N THR A 116 2.25 15.13 -11.55
CA THR A 116 3.60 15.56 -12.00
C THR A 116 4.24 14.54 -12.94
N TYR A 117 3.77 13.29 -12.94
CA TYR A 117 4.26 12.19 -13.78
C TYR A 117 3.39 11.93 -15.00
N ALA A 118 2.08 12.03 -14.87
CA ALA A 118 1.12 11.73 -15.93
C ALA A 118 -0.13 12.61 -15.83
N PRO A 119 -0.79 12.94 -16.97
CA PRO A 119 -1.99 13.76 -16.94
C PRO A 119 -3.08 13.13 -16.08
N LYS A 120 -3.99 13.93 -15.51
CA LYS A 120 -5.06 13.48 -14.60
C LYS A 120 -5.95 12.38 -15.19
N SER A 121 -6.08 12.33 -16.50
CA SER A 121 -6.82 11.30 -17.24
C SER A 121 -6.08 9.96 -17.34
N PHE A 122 -4.79 9.87 -17.00
CA PHE A 122 -4.06 8.61 -16.98
C PHE A 122 -4.59 7.72 -15.84
N PRO A 123 -4.97 6.46 -16.11
CA PRO A 123 -5.62 5.63 -15.10
C PRO A 123 -4.63 5.11 -14.05
N ALA A 124 -5.06 5.03 -12.80
CA ALA A 124 -4.36 4.33 -11.73
C ALA A 124 -4.96 2.92 -11.57
N VAL A 125 -4.36 1.91 -12.22
CA VAL A 125 -4.86 0.53 -12.27
C VAL A 125 -3.86 -0.45 -11.66
N ALA A 126 -4.37 -1.43 -10.92
CA ALA A 126 -3.54 -2.47 -10.33
C ALA A 126 -3.23 -3.59 -11.35
N ASN A 127 -2.11 -4.29 -11.15
CA ASN A 127 -1.83 -5.51 -11.90
C ASN A 127 -2.79 -6.62 -11.48
N ILE A 128 -3.58 -7.13 -12.44
CA ILE A 128 -4.66 -8.09 -12.17
C ILE A 128 -4.14 -9.43 -11.63
N ASP A 129 -2.97 -9.89 -12.08
CA ASP A 129 -2.42 -11.16 -11.62
C ASP A 129 -1.97 -11.07 -10.16
N LEU A 130 -1.36 -9.94 -9.76
CA LEU A 130 -1.05 -9.67 -8.36
C LEU A 130 -2.32 -9.57 -7.51
N VAL A 131 -3.35 -8.86 -7.96
CA VAL A 131 -4.65 -8.77 -7.26
C VAL A 131 -5.22 -10.17 -7.04
N ASN A 132 -5.23 -11.03 -8.06
CA ASN A 132 -5.72 -12.39 -7.96
C ASN A 132 -4.90 -13.26 -6.99
N CYS A 133 -3.57 -13.10 -6.97
CA CYS A 133 -2.70 -13.81 -6.03
C CYS A 133 -2.93 -13.34 -4.59
N MET A 134 -3.09 -12.04 -4.37
CA MET A 134 -3.41 -11.49 -3.04
C MET A 134 -4.79 -11.97 -2.57
N ASN A 135 -5.82 -11.97 -3.44
CA ASN A 135 -7.15 -12.52 -3.14
C ASN A 135 -7.07 -13.98 -2.67
N LYS A 136 -6.32 -14.82 -3.39
CA LYS A 136 -6.10 -16.23 -3.01
C LYS A 136 -5.41 -16.32 -1.65
N SER A 137 -4.39 -15.53 -1.41
CA SER A 137 -3.68 -15.50 -0.14
C SER A 137 -4.58 -15.10 1.03
N VAL A 138 -5.46 -14.11 0.85
CA VAL A 138 -6.43 -13.70 1.88
C VAL A 138 -7.34 -14.86 2.27
N VAL A 139 -7.89 -15.57 1.28
CA VAL A 139 -8.78 -16.73 1.52
C VAL A 139 -8.02 -17.86 2.23
N MET A 140 -6.79 -18.17 1.80
CA MET A 140 -5.95 -19.21 2.44
C MET A 140 -5.63 -18.88 3.90
N ASN A 141 -5.55 -17.61 4.26
CA ASN A 141 -5.33 -17.16 5.63
C ASN A 141 -6.64 -16.94 6.43
N GLY A 142 -7.79 -17.39 5.89
CA GLY A 142 -9.09 -17.35 6.59
C GLY A 142 -9.62 -15.93 6.82
N ARG A 143 -9.22 -14.94 5.99
CA ARG A 143 -9.67 -13.56 6.10
C ARG A 143 -10.65 -13.20 4.97
N GLU A 144 -11.37 -12.11 5.17
CA GLU A 144 -12.29 -11.55 4.19
C GLU A 144 -11.65 -10.39 3.44
N TYR A 145 -11.99 -10.24 2.16
CA TYR A 145 -11.55 -9.11 1.34
C TYR A 145 -12.66 -8.55 0.47
N ILE A 146 -12.42 -7.36 -0.01
CA ILE A 146 -13.24 -6.68 -1.01
C ILE A 146 -12.32 -6.25 -2.14
N ASN A 147 -12.72 -6.50 -3.39
CA ASN A 147 -12.15 -5.79 -4.53
C ASN A 147 -13.03 -4.58 -4.85
N GLY A 148 -12.42 -3.47 -5.24
CA GLY A 148 -13.15 -2.24 -5.54
C GLY A 148 -12.21 -1.14 -6.00
N ILE A 149 -12.69 0.09 -5.96
CA ILE A 149 -11.91 1.28 -6.27
C ILE A 149 -11.64 2.04 -4.96
N THR A 150 -10.39 2.43 -4.74
CA THR A 150 -10.03 3.37 -3.68
C THR A 150 -10.02 4.81 -4.21
N CYS A 151 -9.92 5.76 -3.30
CA CYS A 151 -9.58 7.15 -3.62
C CYS A 151 -8.34 7.54 -2.84
N THR A 152 -7.34 8.11 -3.49
CA THR A 152 -6.13 8.58 -2.83
C THR A 152 -6.15 10.10 -2.72
N MET A 153 -5.95 10.62 -1.50
CA MET A 153 -6.00 12.04 -1.16
C MET A 153 -4.69 12.50 -0.51
N ASP A 154 -4.37 13.79 -0.63
CA ASP A 154 -3.17 14.39 -0.04
C ASP A 154 -3.34 14.82 1.41
N GLY A 155 -4.51 15.32 1.78
CA GLY A 155 -4.73 16.03 3.01
C GLY A 155 -5.45 15.24 4.10
N PHE A 156 -4.74 14.69 5.09
CA PHE A 156 -5.40 13.94 6.16
C PHE A 156 -6.39 14.80 6.96
N TYR A 157 -5.95 15.95 7.48
CA TYR A 157 -6.79 16.84 8.30
C TYR A 157 -7.62 17.86 7.50
N SER A 158 -7.49 17.88 6.21
CA SER A 158 -8.30 18.75 5.34
C SER A 158 -9.30 17.99 4.48
N GLN A 159 -9.12 16.65 4.32
CA GLN A 159 -9.94 15.85 3.42
C GLN A 159 -10.46 14.54 4.04
N MET A 160 -9.83 14.05 5.13
CA MET A 160 -10.15 12.75 5.72
C MET A 160 -10.62 12.82 7.19
N ARG A 161 -10.14 13.78 7.96
CA ARG A 161 -10.48 13.92 9.37
C ARG A 161 -10.55 15.38 9.79
N GLU A 162 -11.60 15.76 10.49
CA GLU A 162 -11.73 17.11 11.03
C GLU A 162 -10.60 17.48 12.00
N SER A 163 -10.18 18.74 11.93
CA SER A 163 -9.22 19.37 12.83
C SER A 163 -9.71 20.75 13.24
N ARG A 164 -8.98 21.38 14.18
CA ARG A 164 -9.26 22.78 14.55
C ARG A 164 -9.17 23.71 13.33
N LEU A 165 -8.22 23.45 12.41
CA LEU A 165 -8.05 24.27 11.21
C LEU A 165 -9.16 24.02 10.19
N SER A 166 -9.51 22.76 9.90
CA SER A 166 -10.57 22.46 8.94
C SER A 166 -11.92 23.04 9.39
N LYS A 167 -12.21 23.01 10.69
CA LYS A 167 -13.40 23.69 11.27
C LYS A 167 -13.36 25.20 11.09
N LYS A 168 -12.20 25.84 11.29
CA LYS A 168 -12.02 27.29 11.05
C LYS A 168 -12.21 27.66 9.58
N MET A 169 -11.85 26.74 8.67
CA MET A 169 -11.96 26.93 7.22
C MET A 169 -13.32 26.50 6.65
N ASP A 170 -14.23 26.04 7.52
CA ASP A 170 -15.58 25.54 7.16
C ASP A 170 -15.52 24.42 6.10
N THR A 171 -14.53 23.50 6.24
CA THR A 171 -14.35 22.40 5.31
C THR A 171 -15.31 21.27 5.65
N ASP A 172 -16.19 20.92 4.73
CA ASP A 172 -17.14 19.80 4.89
C ASP A 172 -16.54 18.48 4.37
N ILE A 173 -15.86 17.77 5.30
CA ILE A 173 -15.22 16.47 5.00
C ILE A 173 -16.24 15.38 4.74
N LEU A 174 -17.37 15.39 5.45
CA LEU A 174 -18.40 14.36 5.27
C LEU A 174 -19.05 14.47 3.90
N ASN A 175 -19.32 15.69 3.43
CA ASN A 175 -19.81 15.90 2.07
C ASN A 175 -18.82 15.41 1.01
N THR A 176 -17.50 15.57 1.25
CA THR A 176 -16.48 15.01 0.34
C THR A 176 -16.61 13.49 0.24
N PHE A 177 -16.79 12.79 1.37
CA PHE A 177 -16.99 11.34 1.36
C PHE A 177 -18.29 10.92 0.70
N ASP A 178 -19.38 11.67 0.90
CA ASP A 178 -20.66 11.40 0.26
C ASP A 178 -20.56 11.62 -1.25
N GLU A 179 -19.85 12.64 -1.72
CA GLU A 179 -19.62 12.87 -3.15
C GLU A 179 -18.83 11.73 -3.80
N ILE A 180 -17.70 11.30 -3.24
CA ILE A 180 -16.90 10.21 -3.83
C ILE A 180 -17.61 8.86 -3.70
N SER A 181 -18.44 8.66 -2.70
CA SER A 181 -19.25 7.43 -2.53
C SER A 181 -20.23 7.21 -3.68
N LYS A 182 -20.68 8.27 -4.36
CA LYS A 182 -21.53 8.18 -5.57
C LYS A 182 -20.84 7.43 -6.71
N TYR A 183 -19.50 7.38 -6.74
CA TYR A 183 -18.70 6.64 -7.72
C TYR A 183 -18.36 5.22 -7.26
N ASN A 184 -19.06 4.68 -6.25
CA ASN A 184 -18.83 3.36 -5.66
C ASN A 184 -17.41 3.17 -5.12
N ILE A 185 -16.78 4.24 -4.62
CA ILE A 185 -15.49 4.17 -3.96
C ILE A 185 -15.63 3.36 -2.66
N SER A 186 -14.74 2.40 -2.45
CA SER A 186 -14.78 1.51 -1.30
C SER A 186 -13.97 2.02 -0.11
N GLY A 187 -12.93 2.80 -0.34
CA GLY A 187 -12.09 3.33 0.74
C GLY A 187 -11.17 4.45 0.30
N VAL A 188 -10.59 5.13 1.29
CA VAL A 188 -9.71 6.30 1.09
C VAL A 188 -8.36 6.06 1.74
N ASP A 189 -7.29 6.36 1.01
CA ASP A 189 -5.91 6.31 1.49
C ASP A 189 -5.09 7.51 0.99
N MET A 190 -3.76 7.46 1.14
CA MET A 190 -2.89 8.58 0.79
C MET A 190 -1.77 8.22 -0.21
N GLU A 191 -1.70 6.97 -0.72
CA GLU A 191 -0.57 6.52 -1.56
C GLU A 191 -0.95 5.69 -2.79
N THR A 192 -2.06 4.94 -2.75
CA THR A 192 -2.34 3.89 -3.74
C THR A 192 -2.36 4.40 -5.17
N SER A 193 -3.05 5.50 -5.49
CA SER A 193 -3.14 5.97 -6.89
C SER A 193 -1.78 6.34 -7.46
N CYS A 194 -0.95 7.02 -6.67
CA CYS A 194 0.40 7.41 -7.08
C CYS A 194 1.25 6.18 -7.40
N MET A 195 1.27 5.19 -6.50
CA MET A 195 2.05 3.97 -6.70
C MET A 195 1.58 3.17 -7.93
N LEU A 196 0.26 3.11 -8.20
CA LEU A 196 -0.27 2.43 -9.39
C LEU A 196 0.10 3.17 -10.68
N VAL A 197 0.06 4.50 -10.69
CA VAL A 197 0.49 5.30 -11.84
C VAL A 197 1.97 5.09 -12.12
N LEU A 198 2.81 5.23 -11.09
CA LEU A 198 4.25 5.02 -11.22
C LEU A 198 4.57 3.60 -11.70
N GLY A 199 3.91 2.58 -11.16
CA GLY A 199 4.09 1.21 -11.59
C GLY A 199 3.82 1.01 -13.08
N SER A 200 2.75 1.64 -13.60
CA SER A 200 2.44 1.61 -15.03
C SER A 200 3.50 2.33 -15.88
N LEU A 201 4.02 3.46 -15.42
CA LEU A 201 5.06 4.23 -16.13
C LEU A 201 6.43 3.53 -16.11
N MET A 202 6.73 2.81 -15.04
CA MET A 202 7.96 2.05 -14.85
C MET A 202 7.92 0.66 -15.50
N ASP A 203 6.78 0.26 -16.06
CA ASP A 203 6.52 -1.11 -16.56
C ASP A 203 6.78 -2.22 -15.53
N ILE A 204 6.47 -1.94 -14.25
CA ILE A 204 6.52 -2.92 -13.16
C ILE A 204 5.12 -3.33 -12.72
N LYS A 205 5.02 -4.44 -12.01
CA LYS A 205 3.73 -4.96 -11.51
C LYS A 205 3.45 -4.37 -10.13
N VAL A 206 2.32 -3.68 -9.97
CA VAL A 206 1.95 -3.04 -8.69
C VAL A 206 0.53 -3.43 -8.28
N CYS A 207 0.34 -3.71 -7.00
CA CYS A 207 -0.97 -3.77 -6.35
C CYS A 207 -0.91 -3.17 -4.94
N SER A 208 -2.08 -2.98 -4.34
CA SER A 208 -2.22 -2.55 -2.95
C SER A 208 -3.04 -3.58 -2.17
N VAL A 209 -2.65 -3.86 -0.93
CA VAL A 209 -3.39 -4.68 0.03
C VAL A 209 -3.53 -3.85 1.30
N THR A 210 -4.73 -3.39 1.59
CA THR A 210 -4.98 -2.49 2.70
C THR A 210 -6.00 -3.08 3.67
N MET A 211 -5.77 -2.88 4.96
CA MET A 211 -6.70 -3.26 6.02
C MET A 211 -7.59 -2.07 6.37
N THR A 212 -8.90 -2.29 6.42
CA THR A 212 -9.84 -1.27 6.87
C THR A 212 -9.76 -1.11 8.37
N THR A 213 -9.21 0.02 8.82
CA THR A 213 -8.97 0.29 10.23
C THR A 213 -9.95 1.28 10.86
N VAL A 214 -10.66 2.02 10.05
CA VAL A 214 -11.65 3.02 10.48
C VAL A 214 -12.71 3.16 9.39
N LEU A 215 -13.96 3.40 9.78
CA LEU A 215 -15.03 3.76 8.86
C LEU A 215 -15.21 5.28 8.74
N LYS A 216 -15.87 5.74 7.67
CA LYS A 216 -16.09 7.17 7.38
C LYS A 216 -16.77 7.97 8.50
N ASN A 217 -17.52 7.30 9.37
CA ASN A 217 -18.16 7.91 10.52
C ASN A 217 -17.18 8.25 11.65
N LEU A 218 -15.92 7.78 11.58
CA LEU A 218 -14.84 7.94 12.55
C LEU A 218 -15.15 7.42 13.97
N LYS A 219 -16.25 6.68 14.15
CA LYS A 219 -16.67 6.08 15.42
C LYS A 219 -16.30 4.62 15.50
N GLU A 220 -16.31 3.94 14.38
CA GLU A 220 -15.94 2.53 14.28
C GLU A 220 -14.48 2.44 13.86
N VAL A 221 -13.65 2.03 14.81
CA VAL A 221 -12.19 1.94 14.67
C VAL A 221 -11.72 0.56 15.11
N LEU A 222 -10.84 -0.04 14.34
CA LEU A 222 -10.17 -1.28 14.72
C LEU A 222 -8.98 -0.95 15.63
N GLU A 223 -9.06 -1.36 16.90
CA GLU A 223 -8.08 -1.02 17.94
C GLU A 223 -7.61 -2.26 18.73
N GLY A 224 -6.60 -2.04 19.60
CA GLY A 224 -6.11 -3.02 20.56
C GLY A 224 -5.59 -4.30 19.94
N GLU A 225 -5.85 -5.44 20.58
CA GLU A 225 -5.37 -6.74 20.17
C GLU A 225 -5.91 -7.17 18.79
N ALA A 226 -7.16 -6.82 18.47
CA ALA A 226 -7.76 -7.11 17.16
C ALA A 226 -7.01 -6.40 16.03
N ARG A 227 -6.56 -5.17 16.24
CA ARG A 227 -5.74 -4.43 15.30
C ARG A 227 -4.37 -5.08 15.13
N THR A 228 -3.68 -5.36 16.23
CA THR A 228 -2.34 -5.99 16.22
C THR A 228 -2.37 -7.33 15.49
N LYS A 229 -3.37 -8.19 15.79
CA LYS A 229 -3.55 -9.46 15.09
C LYS A 229 -3.79 -9.27 13.60
N SER A 230 -4.64 -8.32 13.23
CA SER A 230 -4.94 -8.04 11.82
C SER A 230 -3.73 -7.51 11.06
N GLU A 231 -2.85 -6.74 11.71
CA GLU A 231 -1.58 -6.29 11.11
C GLU A 231 -0.60 -7.47 10.92
N GLN A 232 -0.53 -8.41 11.87
CA GLN A 232 0.26 -9.64 11.72
C GLN A 232 -0.26 -10.51 10.58
N ASP A 233 -1.58 -10.71 10.50
CA ASP A 233 -2.21 -11.46 9.41
C ASP A 233 -1.94 -10.79 8.06
N LEU A 234 -2.02 -9.45 7.98
CA LEU A 234 -1.73 -8.70 6.77
C LEU A 234 -0.28 -8.90 6.29
N CYS A 235 0.69 -8.88 7.20
CA CYS A 235 2.09 -9.16 6.89
C CYS A 235 2.26 -10.55 6.25
N LYS A 236 1.64 -11.57 6.86
CA LYS A 236 1.69 -12.94 6.34
C LYS A 236 1.00 -13.06 4.98
N ILE A 237 -0.19 -12.47 4.84
CA ILE A 237 -0.97 -12.49 3.60
C ILE A 237 -0.19 -11.92 2.42
N VAL A 238 0.50 -10.81 2.61
CA VAL A 238 1.26 -10.18 1.53
C VAL A 238 2.45 -11.05 1.11
N LEU A 239 3.15 -11.66 2.07
CA LEU A 239 4.25 -12.59 1.78
C LEU A 239 3.79 -13.87 1.08
N ASP A 240 2.71 -14.49 1.57
CA ASP A 240 2.09 -15.67 0.92
C ASP A 240 1.62 -15.33 -0.51
N GLY A 241 1.08 -14.12 -0.71
CA GLY A 241 0.65 -13.63 -2.02
C GLY A 241 1.81 -13.49 -3.00
N ILE A 242 2.98 -13.03 -2.54
CA ILE A 242 4.22 -13.02 -3.35
C ILE A 242 4.63 -14.45 -3.72
N GLU A 243 4.57 -15.39 -2.77
CA GLU A 243 4.90 -16.79 -3.04
C GLU A 243 3.98 -17.40 -4.10
N ILE A 244 2.66 -17.15 -4.00
CA ILE A 244 1.67 -17.61 -5.00
C ILE A 244 1.99 -17.00 -6.37
N TYR A 245 2.29 -15.71 -6.43
CA TYR A 245 2.63 -15.02 -7.67
C TYR A 245 3.93 -15.56 -8.29
N HIS A 246 4.97 -15.74 -7.49
CA HIS A 246 6.27 -16.29 -7.92
C HIS A 246 6.12 -17.70 -8.52
N LYS A 247 5.34 -18.57 -7.86
CA LYS A 247 5.09 -19.95 -8.32
C LYS A 247 4.20 -19.99 -9.57
N GLY A 248 3.21 -19.10 -9.67
CA GLY A 248 2.31 -19.01 -10.81
C GLY A 248 2.98 -18.43 -12.06
N GLY A 249 3.85 -17.44 -11.90
CA GLY A 249 4.62 -16.83 -13.00
C GLY A 249 5.66 -17.76 -13.64
N ASN A 250 6.08 -18.80 -12.93
CA ASN A 250 7.00 -19.83 -13.43
C ASN A 250 6.26 -20.95 -14.21
N GLY A 251 4.92 -20.90 -14.31
CA GLY A 251 4.08 -21.94 -14.95
C GLY A 251 3.44 -21.54 -16.28
N ILE A 252 3.68 -20.32 -16.78
CA ILE A 252 3.20 -19.84 -18.09
C ILE A 252 4.41 -19.29 -18.84
N GLY A 253 5.19 -20.22 -19.37
CA GLY A 253 6.24 -20.01 -20.35
C GLY A 253 5.91 -20.79 -21.58
#